data_384af95674b50d904ee1f468260602aa
#
_entry.id   384af95674b50d904ee1f468260602aa
#
_cell.length_a   1.000
_cell.length_b   1.000
_cell.length_c   1.000
_cell.angle_alpha   90.00
_cell.angle_beta   90.00
_cell.angle_gamma   90.00
#
_symmetry.space_group_name_H-M   'P 1'
#
loop_
_entity.id
_entity.type
_entity.pdbx_description
1 polymer ?
#
loop_
_entity_poly.entity_id
_entity_poly.type
_entity_poly.pdbx_seq_one_letter_code
_entity_poly.pdbx_strand_id
1 'polypeptide(L)'
;MPNFDDFLTQLKSDLIDMAKDFGGDVKDELIADGTAFAEEAKEDLMRWTQLAAEGHLTQEDLKFLVRGKKDLAKMEALKQKGLAKAKLDKFKNALVGTVVNSVSSLIA
;
A
#
# COMPACT_ATOMS: atom_id res chain seq x y z
N MET A 1 -4.91 -16.44 -11.70
CA MET A 1 -4.13 -15.69 -10.69
C MET A 1 -4.17 -14.21 -10.99
N PRO A 2 -4.41 -13.35 -9.99
CA PRO A 2 -4.30 -11.92 -10.20
C PRO A 2 -2.85 -11.57 -10.58
N ASN A 3 -2.69 -10.66 -11.51
CA ASN A 3 -1.39 -10.17 -11.90
C ASN A 3 -1.09 -8.83 -11.23
N PHE A 4 0.14 -8.33 -11.40
CA PHE A 4 0.54 -7.08 -10.77
C PHE A 4 -0.27 -5.89 -11.27
N ASP A 5 -0.66 -5.86 -12.54
CA ASP A 5 -1.47 -4.77 -13.09
C ASP A 5 -2.86 -4.73 -12.44
N ASP A 6 -3.45 -5.89 -12.20
CA ASP A 6 -4.72 -5.99 -11.48
C ASP A 6 -4.57 -5.46 -10.05
N PHE A 7 -3.47 -5.83 -9.39
CA PHE A 7 -3.16 -5.34 -8.05
C PHE A 7 -3.01 -3.82 -8.04
N LEU A 8 -2.25 -3.27 -9.00
CA LEU A 8 -2.06 -1.81 -9.07
C LEU A 8 -3.36 -1.07 -9.31
N THR A 9 -4.23 -1.60 -10.17
CA THR A 9 -5.54 -0.99 -10.43
C THR A 9 -6.37 -0.93 -9.16
N GLN A 10 -6.42 -2.04 -8.42
CA GLN A 10 -7.14 -2.08 -7.15
C GLN A 10 -6.51 -1.15 -6.12
N LEU A 11 -5.19 -1.15 -6.04
CA LEU A 11 -4.46 -0.31 -5.08
C LEU A 11 -4.72 1.17 -5.36
N LYS A 12 -4.68 1.61 -6.62
CA LYS A 12 -4.93 3.01 -6.96
C LYS A 12 -6.34 3.43 -6.54
N SER A 13 -7.33 2.58 -6.78
CA SER A 13 -8.70 2.85 -6.34
C SER A 13 -8.78 2.99 -4.81
N ASP A 14 -8.14 2.07 -4.09
CA ASP A 14 -8.14 2.09 -2.63
C ASP A 14 -7.38 3.28 -2.07
N LEU A 15 -6.30 3.71 -2.74
CA LEU A 15 -5.55 4.90 -2.35
C LEU A 15 -6.37 6.19 -2.54
N ILE A 16 -7.16 6.26 -3.61
CA ILE A 16 -8.06 7.39 -3.82
C ILE A 16 -9.05 7.50 -2.67
N ASP A 17 -9.63 6.38 -2.26
CA ASP A 17 -10.55 6.34 -1.13
C ASP A 17 -9.85 6.73 0.18
N MET A 18 -8.64 6.22 0.40
CA MET A 18 -7.86 6.56 1.60
C MET A 18 -7.52 8.05 1.65
N ALA A 19 -7.25 8.66 0.49
CA ALA A 19 -6.87 10.06 0.43
C ALA A 19 -7.96 10.99 0.96
N LYS A 20 -9.20 10.57 0.95
CA LYS A 20 -10.31 11.35 1.51
C LYS A 20 -10.12 11.63 2.99
N ASP A 21 -9.44 10.74 3.71
CA ASP A 21 -9.17 10.90 5.14
C ASP A 21 -8.02 11.86 5.42
N PHE A 22 -7.22 12.21 4.39
CA PHE A 22 -6.05 13.07 4.52
C PHE A 22 -6.24 14.46 3.95
N GLY A 23 -7.37 14.71 3.29
CA GLY A 23 -7.62 15.98 2.60
C GLY A 23 -7.17 15.94 1.15
N GLY A 24 -7.86 16.70 0.30
CA GLY A 24 -7.68 16.63 -1.15
C GLY A 24 -6.37 17.21 -1.68
N ASP A 25 -5.69 18.04 -0.88
CA ASP A 25 -4.47 18.71 -1.30
C ASP A 25 -3.23 17.79 -1.32
N VAL A 26 -3.32 16.61 -0.74
CA VAL A 26 -2.21 15.63 -0.75
C VAL A 26 -2.56 14.35 -1.51
N LYS A 27 -3.70 14.34 -2.19
CA LYS A 27 -4.16 13.14 -2.90
C LYS A 27 -3.14 12.61 -3.91
N ASP A 28 -2.59 13.50 -4.74
CA ASP A 28 -1.65 13.10 -5.78
C ASP A 28 -0.37 12.53 -5.18
N GLU A 29 0.11 13.14 -4.09
CA GLU A 29 1.31 12.67 -3.39
C GLU A 29 1.07 11.33 -2.72
N LEU A 30 -0.11 11.11 -2.14
CA LEU A 30 -0.46 9.82 -1.55
C LEU A 30 -0.47 8.71 -2.60
N ILE A 31 -1.07 8.98 -3.76
CA ILE A 31 -1.12 7.99 -4.84
C ILE A 31 0.29 7.72 -5.37
N ALA A 32 1.09 8.77 -5.56
CA ALA A 32 2.46 8.63 -6.05
C ALA A 32 3.30 7.77 -5.11
N ASP A 33 3.27 8.05 -3.80
CA ASP A 33 4.07 7.32 -2.83
C ASP A 33 3.58 5.88 -2.64
N GLY A 34 2.26 5.67 -2.64
CA GLY A 34 1.69 4.32 -2.53
C GLY A 34 2.03 3.47 -3.74
N THR A 35 1.93 4.04 -4.93
CA THR A 35 2.24 3.34 -6.18
C THR A 35 3.73 3.02 -6.26
N ALA A 36 4.59 3.98 -5.89
CA ALA A 36 6.04 3.77 -5.89
C ALA A 36 6.42 2.64 -4.92
N PHE A 37 5.82 2.60 -3.74
CA PHE A 37 6.05 1.51 -2.80
C PHE A 37 5.68 0.17 -3.43
N ALA A 38 4.51 0.09 -4.06
CA ALA A 38 4.04 -1.16 -4.67
C ALA A 38 4.98 -1.62 -5.78
N GLU A 39 5.47 -0.70 -6.60
CA GLU A 39 6.39 -1.05 -7.69
C GLU A 39 7.73 -1.54 -7.17
N GLU A 40 8.27 -0.90 -6.12
CA GLU A 40 9.53 -1.32 -5.53
C GLU A 40 9.41 -2.66 -4.80
N ALA A 41 8.25 -2.96 -4.23
CA ALA A 41 7.99 -4.20 -3.52
C ALA A 41 7.29 -5.25 -4.39
N LYS A 42 7.25 -5.05 -5.71
CA LYS A 42 6.47 -5.87 -6.64
C LYS A 42 6.68 -7.37 -6.44
N GLU A 43 7.92 -7.81 -6.41
CA GLU A 43 8.21 -9.24 -6.31
C GLU A 43 7.68 -9.83 -5.01
N ASP A 44 7.91 -9.13 -3.90
CA ASP A 44 7.44 -9.59 -2.61
C ASP A 44 5.92 -9.58 -2.54
N LEU A 45 5.28 -8.50 -3.03
CA LEU A 45 3.83 -8.39 -3.00
C LEU A 45 3.17 -9.50 -3.82
N MET A 46 3.72 -9.83 -4.98
CA MET A 46 3.16 -10.89 -5.81
C MET A 46 3.35 -12.26 -5.15
N ARG A 47 4.51 -12.50 -4.55
CA ARG A 47 4.76 -13.75 -3.81
C ARG A 47 3.80 -13.89 -2.64
N TRP A 48 3.61 -12.82 -1.88
CA TRP A 48 2.71 -12.83 -0.71
C TRP A 48 1.25 -12.99 -1.14
N THR A 49 0.86 -12.38 -2.26
CA THR A 49 -0.49 -12.56 -2.80
C THR A 49 -0.73 -14.02 -3.16
N GLN A 50 0.23 -14.66 -3.81
CA GLN A 50 0.14 -16.07 -4.14
C GLN A 50 0.00 -16.92 -2.87
N LEU A 51 0.85 -16.69 -1.87
CA LEU A 51 0.81 -17.44 -0.62
C LEU A 51 -0.51 -17.23 0.12
N ALA A 52 -1.04 -16.01 0.10
CA ALA A 52 -2.33 -15.72 0.71
C ALA A 52 -3.47 -16.44 -0.02
N ALA A 53 -3.41 -16.46 -1.35
CA ALA A 53 -4.41 -17.17 -2.16
C ALA A 53 -4.41 -18.67 -1.88
N GLU A 54 -3.25 -19.22 -1.56
CA GLU A 54 -3.07 -20.64 -1.23
C GLU A 54 -3.39 -20.96 0.24
N GLY A 55 -3.74 -19.96 1.02
CA GLY A 55 -4.06 -20.15 2.43
C GLY A 55 -2.86 -20.18 3.38
N HIS A 56 -1.67 -19.83 2.89
CA HIS A 56 -0.45 -19.88 3.70
C HIS A 56 -0.18 -18.61 4.49
N LEU A 57 -0.87 -17.50 4.15
CA LEU A 57 -0.73 -16.23 4.87
C LEU A 57 -2.11 -15.71 5.25
N THR A 58 -2.23 -15.24 6.50
CA THR A 58 -3.41 -14.53 6.97
C THR A 58 -3.26 -13.03 6.71
N GLN A 59 -4.34 -12.25 6.95
CA GLN A 59 -4.25 -10.80 6.88
C GLN A 59 -3.25 -10.25 7.89
N GLU A 60 -3.17 -10.86 9.07
CA GLU A 60 -2.20 -10.46 10.09
C GLU A 60 -0.77 -10.66 9.61
N ASP A 61 -0.52 -11.81 8.96
CA ASP A 61 0.79 -12.10 8.38
C ASP A 61 1.15 -11.06 7.31
N LEU A 62 0.20 -10.72 6.44
CA LEU A 62 0.41 -9.71 5.39
C LEU A 62 0.74 -8.36 5.98
N LYS A 63 0.01 -7.93 7.03
CA LYS A 63 0.29 -6.66 7.70
C LYS A 63 1.71 -6.62 8.24
N PHE A 64 2.14 -7.71 8.88
CA PHE A 64 3.48 -7.81 9.43
C PHE A 64 4.54 -7.69 8.34
N LEU A 65 4.36 -8.43 7.24
CA LEU A 65 5.32 -8.43 6.13
C LEU A 65 5.41 -7.09 5.44
N VAL A 66 4.26 -6.46 5.15
CA VAL A 66 4.23 -5.14 4.51
C VAL A 66 4.88 -4.09 5.41
N ARG A 67 4.55 -4.12 6.70
CA ARG A 67 5.10 -3.16 7.65
C ARG A 67 6.62 -3.26 7.76
N GLY A 68 7.16 -4.44 7.53
CA GLY A 68 8.61 -4.68 7.58
C GLY A 68 9.38 -4.21 6.36
N LYS A 69 8.71 -3.78 5.28
CA LYS A 69 9.40 -3.34 4.08
C LYS A 69 9.99 -1.94 4.28
N LYS A 70 11.29 -1.81 4.03
CA LYS A 70 11.98 -0.52 4.18
C LYS A 70 11.44 0.55 3.25
N ASP A 71 11.02 0.16 2.06
CA ASP A 71 10.51 1.08 1.05
C ASP A 71 9.27 1.83 1.51
N LEU A 72 8.54 1.28 2.48
CA LEU A 72 7.36 1.91 3.05
C LEU A 72 7.69 3.28 3.69
N ALA A 73 8.90 3.45 4.18
CA ALA A 73 9.31 4.67 4.88
C ALA A 73 9.84 5.75 3.93
N LYS A 74 9.97 5.47 2.64
CA LYS A 74 10.51 6.47 1.69
C LYS A 74 9.61 7.70 1.58
N MET A 75 8.36 7.52 1.21
CA MET A 75 7.34 8.59 1.15
C MET A 75 7.88 9.91 0.58
N GLU A 76 8.58 9.83 -0.56
CA GLU A 76 9.32 10.98 -1.09
C GLU A 76 8.42 12.16 -1.45
N ALA A 77 7.30 11.89 -2.13
CA ALA A 77 6.41 12.96 -2.55
C ALA A 77 5.76 13.65 -1.35
N LEU A 78 5.37 12.88 -0.33
CA LEU A 78 4.78 13.46 0.87
C LEU A 78 5.80 14.26 1.69
N LYS A 79 7.04 13.79 1.75
CA LYS A 79 8.11 14.53 2.43
C LYS A 79 8.41 15.85 1.73
N GLN A 80 8.41 15.88 0.40
CA GLN A 80 8.58 17.10 -0.37
C GLN A 80 7.45 18.09 -0.13
N LYS A 81 6.25 17.60 0.17
CA LYS A 81 5.10 18.44 0.49
C LYS A 81 5.23 19.08 1.88
N GLY A 82 6.18 18.63 2.68
CA GLY A 82 6.45 19.21 4.00
C GLY A 82 5.51 18.75 5.10
N LEU A 83 4.93 17.56 4.97
CA LEU A 83 4.04 17.04 6.00
C LEU A 83 4.78 16.73 7.29
N ALA A 84 4.11 16.98 8.42
CA ALA A 84 4.64 16.66 9.74
C ALA A 84 4.82 15.14 9.90
N LYS A 85 5.76 14.76 10.78
CA LYS A 85 6.05 13.35 11.04
C LYS A 85 4.80 12.57 11.45
N ALA A 86 3.92 13.16 12.25
CA ALA A 86 2.70 12.50 12.69
C ALA A 86 1.80 12.12 11.50
N LYS A 87 1.69 12.99 10.50
CA LYS A 87 0.92 12.70 9.31
C LYS A 87 1.60 11.65 8.43
N LEU A 88 2.92 11.68 8.35
CA LEU A 88 3.68 10.67 7.61
C LEU A 88 3.49 9.29 8.24
N ASP A 89 3.53 9.20 9.56
CA ASP A 89 3.30 7.95 10.28
C ASP A 89 1.86 7.46 10.08
N LYS A 90 0.89 8.38 10.10
CA LYS A 90 -0.51 8.04 9.82
C LYS A 90 -0.67 7.47 8.42
N PHE A 91 -0.04 8.09 7.43
CA PHE A 91 -0.07 7.57 6.05
C PHE A 91 0.56 6.19 5.98
N LYS A 92 1.72 6.01 6.60
CA LYS A 92 2.42 4.72 6.59
C LYS A 92 1.53 3.61 7.13
N ASN A 93 0.87 3.84 8.25
CA ASN A 93 -0.03 2.86 8.85
C ASN A 93 -1.26 2.60 7.97
N ALA A 94 -1.82 3.67 7.39
CA ALA A 94 -2.96 3.55 6.49
C ALA A 94 -2.58 2.80 5.21
N LEU A 95 -1.36 3.01 4.70
CA LEU A 95 -0.88 2.32 3.50
C LEU A 95 -0.75 0.82 3.74
N VAL A 96 -0.24 0.42 4.90
CA VAL A 96 -0.18 -1.01 5.26
C VAL A 96 -1.57 -1.64 5.16
N GLY A 97 -2.56 -1.02 5.79
CA GLY A 97 -3.94 -1.52 5.75
C GLY A 97 -4.51 -1.54 4.33
N THR A 98 -4.23 -0.50 3.55
CA THR A 98 -4.72 -0.39 2.18
C THR A 98 -4.11 -1.47 1.28
N VAL A 99 -2.81 -1.72 1.39
CA VAL A 99 -2.14 -2.78 0.62
C VAL A 99 -2.73 -4.14 0.96
N VAL A 100 -2.92 -4.42 2.25
CA VAL A 100 -3.51 -5.69 2.69
C VAL A 100 -4.94 -5.85 2.16
N ASN A 101 -5.74 -4.78 2.21
CA ASN A 101 -7.10 -4.82 1.67
C ASN A 101 -7.10 -5.06 0.16
N SER A 102 -6.17 -4.44 -0.58
CA SER A 102 -6.07 -4.63 -2.03
C SER A 102 -5.73 -6.08 -2.37
N VAL A 103 -4.79 -6.69 -1.64
CA VAL A 103 -4.45 -8.11 -1.81
C VAL A 103 -5.68 -8.97 -1.52
N SER A 104 -6.35 -8.71 -0.40
CA SER A 104 -7.52 -9.51 0.00
C SER A 104 -8.66 -9.42 -1.01
N SER A 105 -8.87 -8.24 -1.60
CA SER A 105 -9.90 -8.05 -2.61
C SER A 105 -9.64 -8.86 -3.88
N LEU A 106 -8.39 -9.06 -4.24
CA LEU A 106 -8.02 -9.81 -5.45
C LEU A 106 -8.19 -11.31 -5.28
N ILE A 107 -8.08 -11.83 -4.07
CA ILE A 107 -8.10 -13.28 -3.83
C ILE A 107 -9.39 -13.75 -3.16
N ALA A 108 -10.29 -12.83 -2.85
CA ALA A 108 -11.57 -13.15 -2.19
C ALA A 108 -12.58 -13.78 -3.14
#